data_de89d51bd66406012e8f2006d20fc947
#
_entry.id   de89d51bd66406012e8f2006d20fc947
#
_cell.length_a   1.000
_cell.length_b   1.000
_cell.length_c   1.000
_cell.angle_alpha   90.00
_cell.angle_beta   90.00
_cell.angle_gamma   90.00
#
_symmetry.space_group_name_H-M   'P 1'
#
loop_
_entity.id
_entity.type
_entity.pdbx_description
1 polymer ?
#
loop_
_entity_poly.entity_id
_entity_poly.type
_entity_poly.pdbx_seq_one_letter_code
_entity_poly.pdbx_strand_id
1 'polypeptide(L)'
;MRVVHSSLVVLLIGCLGLASAVAAPDEAALCKDQGYPVGTPRNWFFDECVRVGSFTHHAEIPGLMGGRANAMAPAAQPLELPKATQEPAYRWGISHESGLTIDDYMNRQRVMALLVIKDGVIQVERYQYGRNAGHRFLSNSMAKTITAMAVGLALREGRIQSLDDRADRYAPTLAGTLYGETTVRHLLRMSSGAKFEERYDGKDDLARYGMAAYRGGAAEGARVITERLHAQGERFNYASAETDMLALVLQGATGETLSSYLQTRLWQPMGAETSGLWRAGANGLERASGNFNATARDYARLGVLLANDGTRPDRPDLGEILPREYVLEATDWKRHPLAFAPLRATPYYGYGYQVWTFPGQQRRFALLGVYGQAILVDPAQKLVMVHLAANATAKAGQTSMGREMGALWYGLVTHQGRW
;
A
#
# COMPACT_ATOMS: atom_id res chain seq x y z
N MET A 1 81.08 -29.46 -11.50
CA MET A 1 80.18 -28.32 -11.73
C MET A 1 78.74 -28.75 -11.45
N ARG A 2 78.21 -28.38 -10.31
CA ARG A 2 76.80 -28.64 -9.96
C ARG A 2 76.04 -27.33 -10.16
N VAL A 3 75.04 -27.36 -11.00
CA VAL A 3 74.14 -26.22 -11.24
C VAL A 3 73.03 -26.35 -10.21
N VAL A 4 72.84 -25.31 -9.37
CA VAL A 4 71.74 -25.17 -8.44
C VAL A 4 70.68 -24.40 -9.08
N HIS A 5 69.46 -24.97 -9.26
CA HIS A 5 68.27 -24.28 -9.73
C HIS A 5 67.55 -23.77 -8.49
N SER A 6 67.46 -22.43 -8.37
CA SER A 6 66.63 -21.77 -7.38
C SER A 6 65.21 -21.53 -8.00
N SER A 7 64.22 -22.22 -7.44
CA SER A 7 62.82 -22.00 -7.79
C SER A 7 62.25 -20.83 -6.99
N LEU A 8 61.84 -19.76 -7.67
CA LEU A 8 61.17 -18.60 -7.10
C LEU A 8 59.67 -18.91 -6.95
N VAL A 9 59.22 -19.09 -5.70
CA VAL A 9 57.76 -19.20 -5.43
C VAL A 9 57.19 -17.80 -5.26
N VAL A 10 56.37 -17.39 -6.23
CA VAL A 10 55.61 -16.15 -6.14
C VAL A 10 54.30 -16.43 -5.41
N LEU A 11 54.20 -15.95 -4.16
CA LEU A 11 52.93 -15.94 -3.40
C LEU A 11 52.04 -14.82 -3.95
N LEU A 12 50.97 -15.19 -4.69
CA LEU A 12 49.85 -14.28 -5.02
C LEU A 12 48.97 -14.16 -3.77
N ILE A 13 49.15 -13.04 -3.04
CA ILE A 13 48.19 -12.65 -1.99
C ILE A 13 46.97 -12.03 -2.71
N GLY A 14 45.92 -12.81 -2.87
CA GLY A 14 44.63 -12.34 -3.30
C GLY A 14 44.00 -11.45 -2.22
N CYS A 15 44.02 -10.14 -2.42
CA CYS A 15 43.17 -9.24 -1.64
C CYS A 15 41.71 -9.52 -1.96
N LEU A 16 41.06 -10.35 -1.17
CA LEU A 16 39.58 -10.37 -1.07
C LEU A 16 39.16 -9.05 -0.45
N GLY A 17 38.81 -8.10 -1.28
CA GLY A 17 38.11 -6.88 -0.88
C GLY A 17 36.79 -7.28 -0.25
N LEU A 18 36.72 -7.32 1.08
CA LEU A 18 35.47 -7.31 1.81
C LEU A 18 34.80 -5.95 1.46
N ALA A 19 33.87 -5.99 0.50
CA ALA A 19 32.94 -4.89 0.33
C ALA A 19 32.19 -4.78 1.67
N SER A 20 32.54 -3.77 2.46
CA SER A 20 31.79 -3.42 3.67
C SER A 20 30.37 -3.14 3.22
N ALA A 21 29.44 -4.00 3.59
CA ALA A 21 28.01 -3.71 3.37
C ALA A 21 27.72 -2.38 4.04
N VAL A 22 27.34 -1.38 3.25
CA VAL A 22 26.94 -0.07 3.78
C VAL A 22 25.78 -0.31 4.72
N ALA A 23 25.87 0.16 5.96
CA ALA A 23 24.81 0.01 6.94
C ALA A 23 23.55 0.75 6.47
N ALA A 24 22.38 0.14 6.67
CA ALA A 24 21.12 0.80 6.39
C ALA A 24 20.95 2.05 7.31
N PRO A 25 20.22 3.08 6.88
CA PRO A 25 20.11 4.31 7.67
C PRO A 25 19.40 4.08 9.00
N ASP A 26 19.80 4.82 10.02
CA ASP A 26 19.14 4.92 11.34
C ASP A 26 18.93 3.57 12.07
N GLU A 27 19.77 2.57 11.83
CA GLU A 27 19.67 1.24 12.44
C GLU A 27 19.62 1.29 13.97
N ALA A 28 20.36 2.23 14.60
CA ALA A 28 20.35 2.41 16.05
C ALA A 28 18.98 2.89 16.56
N ALA A 29 18.36 3.88 15.89
CA ALA A 29 17.02 4.38 16.23
C ALA A 29 15.94 3.32 16.04
N LEU A 30 16.16 2.39 15.13
CA LEU A 30 15.28 1.26 14.84
C LEU A 30 15.63 0.01 15.68
N CYS A 31 16.51 0.15 16.69
CA CYS A 31 16.90 -0.89 17.64
C CYS A 31 17.43 -2.17 16.99
N LYS A 32 18.39 -2.01 16.07
CA LYS A 32 19.11 -3.13 15.43
C LYS A 32 19.80 -4.05 16.45
N ASP A 33 20.39 -3.46 17.49
CA ASP A 33 21.05 -4.17 18.59
C ASP A 33 20.12 -5.15 19.33
N GLN A 34 18.81 -4.88 19.29
CA GLN A 34 17.76 -5.74 19.84
C GLN A 34 17.10 -6.62 18.76
N GLY A 35 17.65 -6.69 17.54
CA GLY A 35 17.14 -7.49 16.43
C GLY A 35 15.84 -6.96 15.82
N TYR A 36 15.56 -5.65 15.88
CA TYR A 36 14.33 -5.02 15.40
C TYR A 36 13.07 -5.59 16.08
N PRO A 37 12.86 -5.31 17.37
CA PRO A 37 11.82 -5.94 18.16
C PRO A 37 10.40 -5.65 17.62
N VAL A 38 9.48 -6.56 17.92
CA VAL A 38 8.05 -6.38 17.65
C VAL A 38 7.41 -5.67 18.83
N GLY A 39 6.59 -4.67 18.56
CA GLY A 39 5.87 -3.92 19.57
C GLY A 39 4.67 -4.66 20.15
N THR A 40 4.01 -3.99 21.07
CA THR A 40 2.77 -4.40 21.70
C THR A 40 1.58 -3.61 21.12
N PRO A 41 0.31 -3.94 21.45
CA PRO A 41 -0.84 -3.14 21.06
C PRO A 41 -0.77 -1.66 21.44
N ARG A 42 0.06 -1.30 22.42
CA ARG A 42 0.19 0.09 22.90
C ARG A 42 1.20 0.92 22.13
N ASN A 43 2.27 0.30 21.59
CA ASN A 43 3.40 1.05 21.01
C ASN A 43 3.75 0.70 19.57
N TRP A 44 3.23 -0.39 18.99
CA TRP A 44 3.59 -0.90 17.67
C TRP A 44 3.57 0.15 16.53
N PHE A 45 2.71 1.16 16.67
CA PHE A 45 2.50 2.17 15.62
C PHE A 45 3.35 3.43 15.81
N PHE A 46 3.48 3.88 17.07
CA PHE A 46 4.12 5.17 17.38
C PHE A 46 5.60 5.06 17.74
N ASP A 47 6.00 3.95 18.34
CA ASP A 47 7.38 3.76 18.79
C ASP A 47 8.28 3.37 17.63
N GLU A 48 9.30 4.20 17.40
CA GLU A 48 10.25 4.05 16.31
C GLU A 48 11.10 2.78 16.43
N CYS A 49 11.51 2.45 17.66
CA CYS A 49 12.33 1.28 17.97
C CYS A 49 11.69 -0.02 17.46
N VAL A 50 10.39 -0.17 17.64
CA VAL A 50 9.66 -1.41 17.28
C VAL A 50 9.07 -1.39 15.89
N ARG A 51 9.23 -0.32 15.12
CA ARG A 51 8.50 -0.12 13.86
C ARG A 51 8.83 -1.14 12.79
N VAL A 52 10.11 -1.45 12.58
CA VAL A 52 10.56 -2.46 11.60
C VAL A 52 9.95 -3.81 11.93
N GLY A 53 10.10 -4.27 13.18
CA GLY A 53 9.54 -5.54 13.64
C GLY A 53 8.02 -5.57 13.55
N SER A 54 7.35 -4.52 14.06
CA SER A 54 5.88 -4.43 14.05
C SER A 54 5.29 -4.39 12.65
N PHE A 55 5.92 -3.69 11.70
CA PHE A 55 5.41 -3.58 10.34
C PHE A 55 5.63 -4.86 9.51
N THR A 56 6.47 -5.78 9.98
CA THR A 56 6.67 -7.08 9.34
C THR A 56 6.01 -8.25 10.07
N HIS A 57 5.56 -8.05 11.32
CA HIS A 57 4.85 -9.05 12.11
C HIS A 57 3.50 -8.53 12.64
N HIS A 58 2.93 -7.52 11.99
CA HIS A 58 1.73 -6.85 12.45
C HIS A 58 0.54 -7.81 12.66
N ALA A 59 0.36 -8.76 11.74
CA ALA A 59 -0.71 -9.76 11.84
C ALA A 59 -0.56 -10.68 13.06
N GLU A 60 0.63 -10.76 13.63
CA GLU A 60 1.02 -11.69 14.69
C GLU A 60 1.09 -11.02 16.06
N ILE A 61 0.98 -9.67 16.17
CA ILE A 61 1.05 -8.96 17.45
C ILE A 61 -0.06 -9.45 18.38
N PRO A 62 0.27 -10.06 19.55
CA PRO A 62 -0.74 -10.61 20.44
C PRO A 62 -1.66 -9.53 21.00
N GLY A 63 -2.97 -9.81 21.08
CA GLY A 63 -3.96 -8.90 21.66
C GLY A 63 -4.28 -7.64 20.84
N LEU A 64 -3.60 -7.40 19.73
CA LEU A 64 -3.93 -6.29 18.86
C LEU A 64 -5.31 -6.53 18.22
N MET A 65 -6.24 -5.56 18.33
CA MET A 65 -7.58 -5.62 17.74
C MET A 65 -8.37 -6.92 18.02
N GLY A 66 -8.16 -7.56 19.17
CA GLY A 66 -8.81 -8.84 19.47
C GLY A 66 -8.00 -10.07 19.09
N GLY A 67 -6.79 -9.91 18.57
CA GLY A 67 -5.84 -11.02 18.36
C GLY A 67 -6.08 -11.88 17.12
N ARG A 68 -6.93 -11.46 16.17
CA ARG A 68 -7.31 -12.26 15.00
C ARG A 68 -6.81 -11.68 13.69
N ALA A 69 -6.37 -12.54 12.78
CA ALA A 69 -6.15 -12.21 11.38
C ALA A 69 -6.93 -13.18 10.50
N ASN A 70 -7.68 -12.64 9.53
CA ASN A 70 -8.32 -13.41 8.49
C ASN A 70 -7.29 -13.63 7.36
N ALA A 71 -7.18 -14.86 6.89
CA ALA A 71 -6.23 -15.23 5.84
C ALA A 71 -6.93 -15.37 4.49
N MET A 72 -6.27 -14.92 3.43
CA MET A 72 -6.59 -15.26 2.05
C MET A 72 -5.55 -16.26 1.56
N ALA A 73 -5.98 -17.43 1.14
CA ALA A 73 -5.09 -18.48 0.62
C ALA A 73 -4.42 -18.03 -0.70
N PRO A 74 -3.19 -18.49 -0.98
CA PRO A 74 -2.49 -18.18 -2.22
C PRO A 74 -3.18 -18.80 -3.43
N ALA A 75 -2.77 -18.41 -4.62
CA ALA A 75 -3.16 -19.01 -5.88
C ALA A 75 -2.53 -20.40 -6.05
N ALA A 76 -3.27 -21.33 -6.67
CA ALA A 76 -2.70 -22.61 -7.06
C ALA A 76 -1.62 -22.47 -8.17
N GLN A 77 -1.74 -21.41 -8.98
CA GLN A 77 -0.79 -21.04 -10.03
C GLN A 77 -0.45 -19.56 -9.86
N PRO A 78 0.61 -19.23 -9.09
CA PRO A 78 1.05 -17.86 -8.91
C PRO A 78 1.44 -17.18 -10.23
N LEU A 79 1.28 -15.85 -10.28
CA LEU A 79 1.88 -15.05 -11.33
C LEU A 79 3.39 -15.02 -11.13
N GLU A 80 4.13 -15.61 -12.07
CA GLU A 80 5.59 -15.54 -12.05
C GLU A 80 6.06 -14.11 -12.30
N LEU A 81 6.99 -13.65 -11.49
CA LEU A 81 7.68 -12.38 -11.66
C LEU A 81 9.18 -12.67 -11.86
N PRO A 82 9.61 -12.94 -13.09
CA PRO A 82 11.02 -13.21 -13.37
C PRO A 82 11.87 -11.98 -13.07
N LYS A 83 13.14 -12.20 -12.76
CA LYS A 83 14.11 -11.12 -12.57
C LYS A 83 14.82 -10.81 -13.89
N ALA A 84 15.10 -9.53 -14.10
CA ALA A 84 15.94 -9.09 -15.20
C ALA A 84 17.35 -9.69 -15.05
N THR A 85 17.96 -10.06 -16.17
CA THR A 85 19.33 -10.58 -16.19
C THR A 85 20.36 -9.52 -15.82
N GLN A 86 20.03 -8.26 -16.07
CA GLN A 86 20.83 -7.09 -15.72
C GLN A 86 19.92 -6.00 -15.19
N GLU A 87 20.27 -5.42 -14.05
CA GLU A 87 19.57 -4.28 -13.49
C GLU A 87 19.82 -3.03 -14.35
N PRO A 88 18.76 -2.30 -14.78
CA PRO A 88 18.94 -1.05 -15.51
C PRO A 88 19.62 0.01 -14.64
N ALA A 89 20.43 0.85 -15.25
CA ALA A 89 21.12 1.93 -14.57
C ALA A 89 20.18 3.11 -14.27
N TYR A 90 19.18 2.88 -13.43
CA TYR A 90 18.26 3.93 -13.01
C TYR A 90 18.98 5.09 -12.33
N ARG A 91 18.53 6.31 -12.62
CA ARG A 91 19.04 7.54 -12.03
C ARG A 91 17.88 8.41 -11.55
N TRP A 92 18.11 9.08 -10.46
CA TRP A 92 17.17 10.04 -9.89
C TRP A 92 17.91 11.26 -9.37
N GLY A 93 17.17 12.26 -8.93
CA GLY A 93 17.78 13.48 -8.38
C GLY A 93 16.76 14.30 -7.61
N ILE A 94 17.25 15.09 -6.67
CA ILE A 94 16.43 15.99 -5.87
C ILE A 94 17.21 17.28 -5.54
N SER A 95 16.55 18.42 -5.66
CA SER A 95 17.16 19.75 -5.42
C SER A 95 18.41 19.98 -6.29
N HIS A 96 19.59 19.97 -5.69
CA HIS A 96 20.87 20.19 -6.37
C HIS A 96 21.64 18.88 -6.64
N GLU A 97 21.11 17.74 -6.24
CA GLU A 97 21.71 16.43 -6.44
C GLU A 97 21.07 15.73 -7.63
N SER A 98 21.88 15.23 -8.54
CA SER A 98 21.43 14.49 -9.74
C SER A 98 22.30 13.28 -9.97
N GLY A 99 21.80 12.32 -10.78
CA GLY A 99 22.55 11.12 -11.12
C GLY A 99 22.65 10.09 -10.00
N LEU A 100 21.86 10.24 -8.93
CA LEU A 100 21.81 9.31 -7.79
C LEU A 100 21.30 7.94 -8.25
N THR A 101 21.84 6.87 -7.64
CA THR A 101 21.54 5.48 -7.93
C THR A 101 20.42 4.93 -7.02
N ILE A 102 19.99 3.71 -7.29
CA ILE A 102 19.10 2.96 -6.36
C ILE A 102 19.80 2.73 -5.01
N ASP A 103 21.08 2.42 -5.01
CA ASP A 103 21.82 2.20 -3.76
C ASP A 103 21.98 3.49 -2.95
N ASP A 104 22.17 4.64 -3.60
CA ASP A 104 22.13 5.96 -2.93
C ASP A 104 20.75 6.19 -2.27
N TYR A 105 19.66 5.78 -2.93
CA TYR A 105 18.33 5.87 -2.35
C TYR A 105 18.18 4.98 -1.11
N MET A 106 18.58 3.72 -1.21
CA MET A 106 18.51 2.77 -0.10
C MET A 106 19.35 3.23 1.09
N ASN A 107 20.54 3.82 0.86
CA ASN A 107 21.41 4.32 1.91
C ASN A 107 20.87 5.57 2.63
N ARG A 108 19.87 6.25 2.07
CA ARG A 108 19.26 7.48 2.65
C ARG A 108 17.90 7.19 3.29
N GLN A 109 17.21 6.14 2.85
CA GLN A 109 15.81 5.94 3.17
C GLN A 109 15.62 4.68 4.03
N ARG A 110 14.71 4.78 5.00
CA ARG A 110 14.35 3.65 5.88
C ARG A 110 13.46 2.63 5.16
N VAL A 111 13.91 2.18 3.99
CA VAL A 111 13.16 1.24 3.14
C VAL A 111 13.44 -0.19 3.58
N MET A 112 12.42 -0.91 3.96
CA MET A 112 12.50 -2.34 4.30
C MET A 112 12.49 -3.22 3.05
N ALA A 113 11.72 -2.82 2.02
CA ALA A 113 11.67 -3.48 0.71
C ALA A 113 11.40 -2.47 -0.40
N LEU A 114 12.17 -2.54 -1.49
CA LEU A 114 11.99 -1.78 -2.72
C LEU A 114 11.97 -2.75 -3.90
N LEU A 115 10.87 -2.75 -4.66
CA LEU A 115 10.76 -3.49 -5.91
C LEU A 115 10.39 -2.52 -7.05
N VAL A 116 11.03 -2.69 -8.20
CA VAL A 116 10.64 -2.04 -9.45
C VAL A 116 10.34 -3.12 -10.47
N ILE A 117 9.12 -3.08 -11.03
CA ILE A 117 8.65 -4.05 -12.01
C ILE A 117 8.33 -3.30 -13.31
N LYS A 118 8.85 -3.81 -14.42
CA LYS A 118 8.60 -3.30 -15.76
C LYS A 118 8.14 -4.47 -16.65
N ASP A 119 6.96 -4.33 -17.29
CA ASP A 119 6.38 -5.38 -18.13
C ASP A 119 6.30 -6.76 -17.44
N GLY A 120 6.01 -6.80 -16.14
CA GLY A 120 5.93 -8.03 -15.35
C GLY A 120 7.29 -8.60 -14.91
N VAL A 121 8.41 -7.96 -15.25
CA VAL A 121 9.78 -8.39 -14.88
C VAL A 121 10.31 -7.53 -13.76
N ILE A 122 10.82 -8.16 -12.68
CA ILE A 122 11.50 -7.47 -11.58
C ILE A 122 12.83 -6.90 -12.09
N GLN A 123 12.93 -5.57 -12.14
CA GLN A 123 14.14 -4.85 -12.52
C GLN A 123 15.04 -4.56 -11.32
N VAL A 124 14.43 -4.26 -10.17
CA VAL A 124 15.10 -3.99 -8.89
C VAL A 124 14.38 -4.75 -7.79
N GLU A 125 15.13 -5.39 -6.91
CA GLU A 125 14.61 -5.98 -5.68
C GLU A 125 15.67 -5.81 -4.57
N ARG A 126 15.35 -4.97 -3.58
CA ARG A 126 16.23 -4.65 -2.43
C ARG A 126 15.49 -4.82 -1.12
N TYR A 127 16.20 -5.29 -0.12
CA TYR A 127 15.71 -5.44 1.26
C TYR A 127 16.74 -4.92 2.25
N GLN A 128 16.28 -4.28 3.32
CA GLN A 128 17.12 -3.80 4.44
C GLN A 128 16.56 -4.28 5.78
N TYR A 129 17.28 -4.00 6.86
CA TYR A 129 16.89 -4.29 8.25
C TYR A 129 16.63 -5.78 8.48
N GLY A 130 17.40 -6.66 7.84
CA GLY A 130 17.23 -8.11 7.95
C GLY A 130 15.95 -8.66 7.31
N ARG A 131 15.23 -7.84 6.52
CA ARG A 131 14.02 -8.30 5.79
C ARG A 131 14.42 -9.00 4.50
N ASN A 132 13.50 -9.80 3.95
CA ASN A 132 13.68 -10.55 2.71
C ASN A 132 12.33 -10.81 2.03
N ALA A 133 12.33 -11.52 0.91
CA ALA A 133 11.14 -11.80 0.10
C ALA A 133 10.03 -12.59 0.84
N GLY A 134 10.40 -13.35 1.88
CA GLY A 134 9.45 -14.15 2.67
C GLY A 134 8.70 -13.35 3.74
N HIS A 135 9.15 -12.15 4.08
CA HIS A 135 8.46 -11.34 5.08
C HIS A 135 7.18 -10.71 4.49
N ARG A 136 6.13 -10.68 5.33
CA ARG A 136 4.96 -9.85 5.06
C ARG A 136 5.18 -8.46 5.60
N PHE A 137 4.62 -7.49 4.93
CA PHE A 137 4.71 -6.07 5.29
C PHE A 137 3.31 -5.51 5.47
N LEU A 138 3.14 -4.69 6.49
CA LEU A 138 1.91 -3.96 6.75
C LEU A 138 1.64 -2.94 5.63
N SER A 139 0.44 -2.98 5.07
CA SER A 139 0.00 -2.05 4.03
C SER A 139 -0.22 -0.62 4.52
N ASN A 140 -0.54 -0.44 5.80
CA ASN A 140 -1.24 0.76 6.23
C ASN A 140 -2.37 1.10 5.24
N SER A 141 -2.52 2.34 4.82
CA SER A 141 -3.65 2.80 3.99
C SER A 141 -3.66 2.29 2.54
N MET A 142 -2.64 1.56 2.07
CA MET A 142 -2.76 0.88 0.76
C MET A 142 -3.93 -0.11 0.73
N ALA A 143 -4.33 -0.65 1.88
CA ALA A 143 -5.50 -1.51 2.05
C ALA A 143 -6.80 -0.87 1.53
N LYS A 144 -6.92 0.45 1.60
CA LYS A 144 -8.10 1.18 1.15
C LYS A 144 -8.41 0.94 -0.32
N THR A 145 -7.38 0.94 -1.15
CA THR A 145 -7.55 0.64 -2.59
C THR A 145 -8.01 -0.81 -2.81
N ILE A 146 -7.49 -1.76 -2.02
CA ILE A 146 -7.92 -3.17 -2.12
C ILE A 146 -9.42 -3.28 -1.76
N THR A 147 -9.86 -2.59 -0.72
CA THR A 147 -11.28 -2.50 -0.35
C THR A 147 -12.12 -1.86 -1.45
N ALA A 148 -11.63 -0.78 -2.08
CA ALA A 148 -12.33 -0.15 -3.20
C ALA A 148 -12.46 -1.10 -4.41
N MET A 149 -11.43 -1.90 -4.70
CA MET A 149 -11.52 -2.91 -5.77
C MET A 149 -12.58 -3.97 -5.45
N ALA A 150 -12.77 -4.35 -4.18
CA ALA A 150 -13.87 -5.24 -3.77
C ALA A 150 -15.24 -4.62 -4.05
N VAL A 151 -15.41 -3.29 -3.88
CA VAL A 151 -16.66 -2.59 -4.25
C VAL A 151 -16.91 -2.70 -5.76
N GLY A 152 -15.88 -2.54 -6.59
CA GLY A 152 -15.99 -2.70 -8.04
C GLY A 152 -16.40 -4.12 -8.45
N LEU A 153 -15.89 -5.13 -7.76
CA LEU A 153 -16.29 -6.53 -7.95
C LEU A 153 -17.76 -6.76 -7.56
N ALA A 154 -18.18 -6.23 -6.42
CA ALA A 154 -19.55 -6.36 -5.94
C ALA A 154 -20.56 -5.61 -6.84
N LEU A 155 -20.13 -4.48 -7.43
CA LEU A 155 -20.94 -3.77 -8.44
C LEU A 155 -21.09 -4.60 -9.71
N ARG A 156 -20.03 -5.21 -10.24
CA ARG A 156 -20.07 -6.11 -11.40
C ARG A 156 -20.96 -7.32 -11.17
N GLU A 157 -20.93 -7.87 -9.97
CA GLU A 157 -21.75 -9.04 -9.58
C GLU A 157 -23.22 -8.65 -9.29
N GLY A 158 -23.57 -7.35 -9.35
CA GLY A 158 -24.91 -6.87 -9.01
C GLY A 158 -25.26 -7.01 -7.52
N ARG A 159 -24.27 -7.23 -6.65
CA ARG A 159 -24.45 -7.24 -5.19
C ARG A 159 -24.64 -5.82 -4.65
N ILE A 160 -23.91 -4.86 -5.22
CA ILE A 160 -24.17 -3.43 -5.10
C ILE A 160 -24.86 -3.02 -6.40
N GLN A 161 -26.06 -2.43 -6.29
CA GLN A 161 -26.85 -2.09 -7.48
C GLN A 161 -26.38 -0.79 -8.13
N SER A 162 -25.99 0.20 -7.32
CA SER A 162 -25.49 1.49 -7.77
C SER A 162 -24.51 2.08 -6.77
N LEU A 163 -23.47 2.75 -7.27
CA LEU A 163 -22.59 3.56 -6.42
C LEU A 163 -23.32 4.79 -5.84
N ASP A 164 -24.45 5.20 -6.41
CA ASP A 164 -25.25 6.32 -5.93
C ASP A 164 -26.27 5.91 -4.87
N ASP A 165 -26.35 4.63 -4.54
CA ASP A 165 -27.11 4.14 -3.39
C ASP A 165 -26.46 4.58 -2.07
N ARG A 166 -27.30 4.87 -1.08
CA ARG A 166 -26.88 5.14 0.29
C ARG A 166 -26.24 3.90 0.92
N ALA A 167 -25.25 4.11 1.76
CA ALA A 167 -24.54 3.03 2.45
C ALA A 167 -25.47 2.19 3.36
N ASP A 168 -26.44 2.83 4.03
CA ASP A 168 -27.40 2.15 4.92
C ASP A 168 -28.35 1.19 4.19
N ARG A 169 -28.51 1.31 2.87
CA ARG A 169 -29.24 0.34 2.05
C ARG A 169 -28.63 -1.06 2.14
N TYR A 170 -27.31 -1.14 2.17
CA TYR A 170 -26.56 -2.40 2.22
C TYR A 170 -26.12 -2.74 3.65
N ALA A 171 -25.83 -1.73 4.46
CA ALA A 171 -25.38 -1.85 5.85
C ALA A 171 -26.41 -1.23 6.82
N PRO A 172 -27.51 -1.93 7.17
CA PRO A 172 -28.54 -1.39 8.06
C PRO A 172 -28.02 -0.94 9.43
N THR A 173 -26.90 -1.48 9.88
CA THR A 173 -26.21 -1.05 11.12
C THR A 173 -25.76 0.41 11.08
N LEU A 174 -25.67 1.02 9.89
CA LEU A 174 -25.33 2.43 9.68
C LEU A 174 -26.58 3.35 9.64
N ALA A 175 -27.80 2.80 9.73
CA ALA A 175 -29.03 3.61 9.70
C ALA A 175 -28.99 4.71 10.78
N GLY A 176 -29.38 5.94 10.38
CA GLY A 176 -29.38 7.12 11.25
C GLY A 176 -27.97 7.69 11.55
N THR A 177 -26.93 7.22 10.88
CA THR A 177 -25.59 7.82 10.96
C THR A 177 -25.30 8.69 9.74
N LEU A 178 -24.41 9.68 9.89
CA LEU A 178 -23.92 10.49 8.78
C LEU A 178 -23.40 9.65 7.62
N TYR A 179 -22.63 8.59 7.94
CA TYR A 179 -22.06 7.72 6.93
C TYR A 179 -23.11 6.81 6.28
N GLY A 180 -24.13 6.37 7.01
CA GLY A 180 -25.24 5.60 6.44
C GLY A 180 -26.01 6.37 5.37
N GLU A 181 -26.17 7.67 5.56
CA GLU A 181 -26.81 8.57 4.59
C GLU A 181 -25.91 8.94 3.38
N THR A 182 -24.61 8.66 3.49
CA THR A 182 -23.63 8.94 2.43
C THR A 182 -23.74 7.86 1.35
N THR A 183 -23.63 8.25 0.08
CA THR A 183 -23.63 7.27 -1.02
C THR A 183 -22.30 6.50 -1.07
N VAL A 184 -22.34 5.28 -1.61
CA VAL A 184 -21.14 4.45 -1.80
C VAL A 184 -20.08 5.20 -2.63
N ARG A 185 -20.50 5.94 -3.66
CA ARG A 185 -19.62 6.78 -4.49
C ARG A 185 -18.87 7.83 -3.65
N HIS A 186 -19.58 8.51 -2.74
CA HIS A 186 -18.96 9.54 -1.93
C HIS A 186 -18.04 8.98 -0.85
N LEU A 187 -18.34 7.79 -0.31
CA LEU A 187 -17.41 7.05 0.54
C LEU A 187 -16.14 6.62 -0.23
N LEU A 188 -16.28 6.15 -1.48
CA LEU A 188 -15.14 5.83 -2.33
C LEU A 188 -14.23 7.05 -2.59
N ARG A 189 -14.82 8.24 -2.74
CA ARG A 189 -14.11 9.50 -3.01
C ARG A 189 -13.61 10.21 -1.76
N MET A 190 -13.82 9.67 -0.55
CA MET A 190 -13.50 10.39 0.70
C MET A 190 -14.19 11.77 0.73
N SER A 191 -15.48 11.80 0.49
CA SER A 191 -16.25 13.03 0.34
C SER A 191 -17.63 12.97 0.99
N SER A 192 -17.75 12.30 2.12
CA SER A 192 -18.97 12.31 2.92
C SER A 192 -19.35 13.70 3.43
N GLY A 193 -18.39 14.62 3.47
CA GLY A 193 -18.52 15.94 4.08
C GLY A 193 -18.41 15.92 5.60
N ALA A 194 -18.13 14.78 6.22
CA ALA A 194 -17.92 14.65 7.65
C ALA A 194 -16.76 15.52 8.13
N LYS A 195 -16.91 16.11 9.32
CA LYS A 195 -15.78 16.67 10.06
C LYS A 195 -14.94 15.52 10.56
N PHE A 196 -13.77 15.36 9.97
CA PHE A 196 -12.86 14.31 10.32
C PHE A 196 -11.41 14.77 10.13
N GLU A 197 -10.64 14.75 11.21
CA GLU A 197 -9.22 15.04 11.19
C GLU A 197 -8.41 13.75 11.38
N GLU A 198 -7.42 13.56 10.52
CA GLU A 198 -6.52 12.41 10.56
C GLU A 198 -5.06 12.89 10.59
N ARG A 199 -4.54 13.10 11.82
CA ARG A 199 -3.18 13.61 12.08
C ARG A 199 -2.18 12.55 12.49
N TYR A 200 -2.67 11.40 12.97
CA TYR A 200 -1.86 10.29 13.51
C TYR A 200 -1.12 10.66 14.82
N ASP A 201 -1.70 11.52 15.63
CA ASP A 201 -1.15 11.96 16.93
C ASP A 201 -1.79 11.24 18.13
N GLY A 202 -2.74 10.34 17.87
CA GLY A 202 -3.48 9.61 18.89
C GLY A 202 -4.56 10.43 19.62
N LYS A 203 -4.81 11.68 19.19
CA LYS A 203 -5.76 12.63 19.80
C LYS A 203 -6.78 13.20 18.80
N ASP A 204 -6.69 12.77 17.55
CA ASP A 204 -7.51 13.20 16.43
C ASP A 204 -8.83 12.42 16.33
N ASP A 205 -9.65 12.73 15.31
CA ASP A 205 -10.90 12.02 15.07
C ASP A 205 -10.69 10.55 14.69
N LEU A 206 -9.56 10.22 14.06
CA LEU A 206 -9.19 8.83 13.80
C LEU A 206 -9.01 8.04 15.08
N ALA A 207 -8.39 8.62 16.11
CA ALA A 207 -8.22 7.97 17.41
C ALA A 207 -9.58 7.81 18.12
N ARG A 208 -10.45 8.84 18.09
CA ARG A 208 -11.80 8.80 18.65
C ARG A 208 -12.66 7.73 17.98
N TYR A 209 -12.70 7.73 16.65
CA TYR A 209 -13.35 6.71 15.83
C TYR A 209 -12.79 5.32 16.16
N GLY A 210 -11.47 5.16 16.15
CA GLY A 210 -10.79 3.90 16.40
C GLY A 210 -11.10 3.31 17.76
N MET A 211 -11.19 4.14 18.80
CA MET A 211 -11.55 3.71 20.16
C MET A 211 -13.00 3.19 20.24
N ALA A 212 -13.95 3.86 19.60
CA ALA A 212 -15.34 3.41 19.52
C ALA A 212 -15.46 2.13 18.70
N ALA A 213 -14.79 2.07 17.55
CA ALA A 213 -14.75 0.89 16.67
C ALA A 213 -14.08 -0.33 17.35
N TYR A 214 -13.10 -0.13 18.21
CA TYR A 214 -12.50 -1.21 19.00
C TYR A 214 -13.49 -1.85 19.95
N ARG A 215 -14.39 -1.05 20.54
CA ARG A 215 -15.39 -1.51 21.54
C ARG A 215 -16.59 -2.20 20.90
N GLY A 216 -17.11 -1.64 19.79
CA GLY A 216 -18.38 -2.06 19.21
C GLY A 216 -18.39 -2.30 17.70
N GLY A 217 -17.21 -2.32 17.05
CA GLY A 217 -17.09 -2.45 15.61
C GLY A 217 -17.23 -1.12 14.85
N ALA A 218 -17.01 -1.17 13.53
CA ALA A 218 -16.96 0.03 12.69
C ALA A 218 -18.27 0.85 12.71
N ALA A 219 -19.42 0.20 12.85
CA ALA A 219 -20.71 0.89 12.95
C ALA A 219 -20.82 1.75 14.22
N GLU A 220 -20.27 1.27 15.34
CA GLU A 220 -20.20 2.07 16.56
C GLU A 220 -19.21 3.23 16.42
N GLY A 221 -18.11 3.01 15.71
CA GLY A 221 -17.21 4.09 15.31
C GLY A 221 -17.90 5.16 14.46
N ALA A 222 -18.81 4.78 13.55
CA ALA A 222 -19.58 5.73 12.76
C ALA A 222 -20.44 6.68 13.60
N ARG A 223 -21.00 6.18 14.72
CA ARG A 223 -21.92 6.95 15.59
C ARG A 223 -21.26 8.11 16.33
N VAL A 224 -19.92 8.08 16.50
CA VAL A 224 -19.20 9.19 17.17
C VAL A 224 -18.82 10.31 16.19
N ILE A 225 -19.05 10.12 14.88
CA ILE A 225 -18.81 11.12 13.83
C ILE A 225 -20.17 11.67 13.39
N THR A 226 -20.59 12.80 13.93
CA THR A 226 -21.95 13.33 13.78
C THR A 226 -22.03 14.65 13.04
N GLU A 227 -20.92 15.37 12.89
CA GLU A 227 -20.90 16.70 12.28
C GLU A 227 -20.55 16.61 10.80
N ARG A 228 -21.38 17.20 9.94
CA ARG A 228 -21.14 17.36 8.52
C ARG A 228 -20.84 18.82 8.22
N LEU A 229 -19.63 19.12 7.70
CA LEU A 229 -19.20 20.48 7.37
C LEU A 229 -19.56 20.90 5.95
N HIS A 230 -19.68 19.94 5.03
CA HIS A 230 -19.92 20.16 3.61
C HIS A 230 -20.94 19.18 3.08
N ALA A 231 -21.59 19.54 1.98
CA ALA A 231 -22.42 18.56 1.27
C ALA A 231 -21.55 17.37 0.81
N GLN A 232 -22.14 16.15 0.83
CA GLN A 232 -21.43 15.00 0.30
C GLN A 232 -21.11 15.20 -1.18
N GLY A 233 -19.90 14.81 -1.59
CA GLY A 233 -19.40 14.99 -2.95
C GLY A 233 -18.85 16.38 -3.27
N GLU A 234 -18.96 17.35 -2.36
CA GLU A 234 -18.50 18.72 -2.58
C GLU A 234 -16.97 18.81 -2.65
N ARG A 235 -16.27 18.12 -1.74
CA ARG A 235 -14.82 18.16 -1.68
C ARG A 235 -14.24 16.91 -1.03
N PHE A 236 -12.97 16.70 -1.32
CA PHE A 236 -12.16 15.65 -0.70
C PHE A 236 -11.81 16.01 0.76
N ASN A 237 -12.01 15.04 1.66
CA ASN A 237 -11.51 15.08 3.03
C ASN A 237 -11.12 13.67 3.47
N TYR A 238 -9.83 13.40 3.60
CA TYR A 238 -9.33 12.05 3.90
C TYR A 238 -9.82 11.56 5.26
N ALA A 239 -10.55 10.44 5.27
CA ALA A 239 -11.16 9.86 6.46
C ALA A 239 -11.13 8.32 6.40
N SER A 240 -10.27 7.69 7.20
CA SER A 240 -10.18 6.21 7.26
C SER A 240 -11.51 5.55 7.61
N ALA A 241 -12.38 6.22 8.36
CA ALA A 241 -13.73 5.74 8.67
C ALA A 241 -14.54 5.41 7.41
N GLU A 242 -14.42 6.21 6.34
CA GLU A 242 -15.19 5.98 5.11
C GLU A 242 -14.88 4.64 4.45
N THR A 243 -13.62 4.19 4.50
CA THR A 243 -13.25 2.86 4.00
C THR A 243 -13.80 1.74 4.87
N ASP A 244 -13.81 1.91 6.19
CA ASP A 244 -14.39 0.90 7.08
C ASP A 244 -15.93 0.82 6.88
N MET A 245 -16.60 1.92 6.49
CA MET A 245 -18.01 1.89 6.06
C MET A 245 -18.21 1.12 4.77
N LEU A 246 -17.31 1.26 3.79
CA LEU A 246 -17.34 0.46 2.56
C LEU A 246 -17.23 -1.05 2.86
N ALA A 247 -16.45 -1.45 3.87
CA ALA A 247 -16.40 -2.85 4.30
C ALA A 247 -17.74 -3.34 4.89
N LEU A 248 -18.44 -2.51 5.65
CA LEU A 248 -19.79 -2.85 6.14
C LEU A 248 -20.80 -2.94 4.98
N VAL A 249 -20.71 -2.05 4.00
CA VAL A 249 -21.51 -2.12 2.76
C VAL A 249 -21.24 -3.43 2.02
N LEU A 250 -19.99 -3.80 1.83
CA LEU A 250 -19.59 -5.07 1.18
C LEU A 250 -20.12 -6.27 1.95
N GLN A 251 -19.93 -6.31 3.26
CA GLN A 251 -20.45 -7.40 4.09
C GLN A 251 -21.96 -7.54 3.97
N GLY A 252 -22.70 -6.44 4.06
CA GLY A 252 -24.15 -6.47 3.97
C GLY A 252 -24.65 -6.84 2.57
N ALA A 253 -23.95 -6.42 1.52
CA ALA A 253 -24.30 -6.73 0.13
C ALA A 253 -23.94 -8.16 -0.27
N THR A 254 -22.87 -8.74 0.27
CA THR A 254 -22.33 -10.04 -0.15
C THR A 254 -22.59 -11.16 0.87
N GLY A 255 -22.77 -10.83 2.14
CA GLY A 255 -22.84 -11.80 3.25
C GLY A 255 -21.47 -12.33 3.68
N GLU A 256 -20.37 -11.85 3.08
CA GLU A 256 -19.02 -12.36 3.30
C GLU A 256 -18.15 -11.32 4.05
N THR A 257 -17.11 -11.77 4.76
CA THR A 257 -16.04 -10.89 5.22
C THR A 257 -15.20 -10.41 4.05
N LEU A 258 -14.48 -9.31 4.20
CA LEU A 258 -13.67 -8.74 3.12
C LEU A 258 -12.60 -9.73 2.60
N SER A 259 -11.91 -10.43 3.51
CA SER A 259 -10.92 -11.46 3.13
C SER A 259 -11.56 -12.65 2.42
N SER A 260 -12.70 -13.15 2.92
CA SER A 260 -13.43 -14.26 2.26
C SER A 260 -13.84 -13.87 0.85
N TYR A 261 -14.43 -12.69 0.69
CA TYR A 261 -14.90 -12.19 -0.60
C TYR A 261 -13.76 -12.01 -1.60
N LEU A 262 -12.64 -11.41 -1.17
CA LEU A 262 -11.49 -11.11 -2.02
C LEU A 262 -10.65 -12.35 -2.36
N GLN A 263 -10.64 -13.39 -1.52
CA GLN A 263 -9.79 -14.56 -1.75
C GLN A 263 -9.95 -15.14 -3.14
N THR A 264 -11.19 -15.46 -3.52
CA THR A 264 -11.50 -16.15 -4.79
C THR A 264 -11.70 -15.19 -5.97
N ARG A 265 -11.96 -13.90 -5.69
CA ARG A 265 -12.30 -12.89 -6.71
C ARG A 265 -11.13 -11.98 -7.10
N LEU A 266 -10.15 -11.84 -6.20
CA LEU A 266 -8.97 -10.99 -6.44
C LEU A 266 -7.66 -11.70 -6.12
N TRP A 267 -7.49 -12.19 -4.88
CA TRP A 267 -6.19 -12.64 -4.38
C TRP A 267 -5.66 -13.85 -5.17
N GLN A 268 -6.47 -14.88 -5.30
CA GLN A 268 -6.12 -16.07 -6.09
C GLN A 268 -6.07 -15.78 -7.60
N PRO A 269 -7.06 -15.12 -8.23
CA PRO A 269 -7.00 -14.83 -9.66
C PRO A 269 -5.83 -13.94 -10.06
N MET A 270 -5.43 -12.95 -9.23
CA MET A 270 -4.25 -12.13 -9.54
C MET A 270 -2.93 -12.89 -9.45
N GLY A 271 -2.96 -14.15 -8.97
CA GLY A 271 -1.79 -15.02 -8.86
C GLY A 271 -0.92 -14.75 -7.63
N ALA A 272 -1.53 -14.44 -6.48
CA ALA A 272 -0.78 -14.28 -5.24
C ALA A 272 -0.01 -15.55 -4.88
N GLU A 273 1.28 -15.40 -4.54
CA GLU A 273 2.19 -16.51 -4.21
C GLU A 273 2.07 -16.95 -2.75
N THR A 274 1.71 -16.01 -1.88
CA THR A 274 1.62 -16.26 -0.43
C THR A 274 0.25 -15.87 0.11
N SER A 275 -0.05 -16.29 1.34
CA SER A 275 -1.28 -15.86 2.01
C SER A 275 -1.24 -14.38 2.33
N GLY A 276 -2.29 -13.65 1.96
CA GLY A 276 -2.58 -12.33 2.50
C GLY A 276 -3.21 -12.46 3.88
N LEU A 277 -2.82 -11.61 4.83
CA LEU A 277 -3.37 -11.61 6.18
C LEU A 277 -4.00 -10.25 6.49
N TRP A 278 -5.26 -10.24 6.89
CA TRP A 278 -5.96 -9.01 7.26
C TRP A 278 -6.39 -9.04 8.72
N ARG A 279 -5.91 -8.08 9.49
CA ARG A 279 -6.24 -7.98 10.91
C ARG A 279 -7.71 -7.61 11.08
N ALA A 280 -8.42 -8.38 11.90
CA ALA A 280 -9.85 -8.21 12.19
C ALA A 280 -10.07 -7.85 13.66
N GLY A 281 -11.21 -7.21 13.93
CA GLY A 281 -11.69 -6.95 15.28
C GLY A 281 -12.26 -8.20 15.95
N ALA A 282 -12.70 -8.06 17.19
CA ALA A 282 -13.30 -9.15 17.96
C ALA A 282 -14.57 -9.75 17.30
N ASN A 283 -15.28 -8.96 16.49
CA ASN A 283 -16.43 -9.38 15.70
C ASN A 283 -16.07 -10.14 14.40
N GLY A 284 -14.78 -10.36 14.13
CA GLY A 284 -14.30 -11.06 12.96
C GLY A 284 -14.22 -10.23 11.68
N LEU A 285 -14.61 -8.93 11.72
CA LEU A 285 -14.56 -8.05 10.56
C LEU A 285 -13.21 -7.33 10.48
N GLU A 286 -12.67 -7.26 9.27
CA GLU A 286 -11.40 -6.60 9.01
C GLU A 286 -11.47 -5.09 9.20
N ARG A 287 -10.38 -4.50 9.67
CA ARG A 287 -10.13 -3.07 9.59
C ARG A 287 -9.72 -2.71 8.16
N ALA A 288 -10.70 -2.40 7.33
CA ALA A 288 -10.54 -2.24 5.88
C ALA A 288 -9.67 -1.06 5.48
N SER A 289 -9.62 -0.02 6.32
CA SER A 289 -8.83 1.17 6.08
C SER A 289 -7.32 0.99 6.26
N GLY A 290 -6.88 -0.20 6.74
CA GLY A 290 -5.48 -0.54 6.98
C GLY A 290 -5.33 -2.02 7.35
N ASN A 291 -4.20 -2.36 8.00
CA ASN A 291 -3.97 -3.65 8.66
C ASN A 291 -3.93 -4.90 7.76
N PHE A 292 -3.81 -4.71 6.45
CA PHE A 292 -3.52 -5.79 5.50
C PHE A 292 -2.01 -6.04 5.46
N ASN A 293 -1.61 -7.31 5.34
CA ASN A 293 -0.21 -7.75 5.36
C ASN A 293 0.03 -8.73 4.22
N ALA A 294 1.00 -8.43 3.37
CA ALA A 294 1.40 -9.28 2.25
C ALA A 294 2.91 -9.16 1.99
N THR A 295 3.46 -10.08 1.19
CA THR A 295 4.86 -9.97 0.75
C THR A 295 5.02 -8.81 -0.25
N ALA A 296 6.23 -8.28 -0.37
CA ALA A 296 6.53 -7.24 -1.35
C ALA A 296 6.22 -7.69 -2.79
N ARG A 297 6.45 -8.97 -3.09
CA ARG A 297 6.13 -9.55 -4.39
C ARG A 297 4.63 -9.68 -4.63
N ASP A 298 3.81 -9.96 -3.61
CA ASP A 298 2.35 -9.98 -3.77
C ASP A 298 1.76 -8.59 -3.92
N TYR A 299 2.34 -7.57 -3.26
CA TYR A 299 2.03 -6.17 -3.56
C TYR A 299 2.43 -5.79 -5.00
N ALA A 300 3.54 -6.33 -5.51
CA ALA A 300 3.93 -6.13 -6.90
C ALA A 300 2.93 -6.77 -7.87
N ARG A 301 2.42 -7.98 -7.58
CA ARG A 301 1.36 -8.63 -8.38
C ARG A 301 0.07 -7.81 -8.44
N LEU A 302 -0.32 -7.22 -7.32
CA LEU A 302 -1.44 -6.28 -7.30
C LEU A 302 -1.15 -5.05 -8.18
N GLY A 303 0.05 -4.49 -8.09
CA GLY A 303 0.49 -3.38 -8.93
C GLY A 303 0.48 -3.74 -10.41
N VAL A 304 0.96 -4.93 -10.79
CA VAL A 304 0.94 -5.44 -12.17
C VAL A 304 -0.50 -5.61 -12.67
N LEU A 305 -1.40 -6.16 -11.86
CA LEU A 305 -2.82 -6.28 -12.21
C LEU A 305 -3.43 -4.90 -12.51
N LEU A 306 -3.17 -3.91 -11.66
CA LEU A 306 -3.67 -2.55 -11.84
C LEU A 306 -3.02 -1.83 -13.02
N ALA A 307 -1.73 -2.08 -13.31
CA ALA A 307 -1.03 -1.57 -14.49
C ALA A 307 -1.60 -2.15 -15.81
N ASN A 308 -2.26 -3.30 -15.74
CA ASN A 308 -2.94 -3.96 -16.84
C ASN A 308 -4.47 -3.83 -16.79
N ASP A 309 -4.97 -2.77 -16.15
CA ASP A 309 -6.39 -2.42 -16.07
C ASP A 309 -7.29 -3.57 -15.59
N GLY A 310 -6.78 -4.37 -14.66
CA GLY A 310 -7.53 -5.46 -14.04
C GLY A 310 -7.39 -6.80 -14.72
N THR A 311 -6.45 -6.98 -15.65
CA THR A 311 -6.19 -8.26 -16.34
C THR A 311 -4.83 -8.85 -15.98
N ARG A 312 -4.68 -10.16 -16.14
CA ARG A 312 -3.41 -10.88 -16.05
C ARG A 312 -2.88 -11.17 -17.45
N PRO A 313 -1.74 -10.59 -17.86
CA PRO A 313 -1.20 -10.78 -19.20
C PRO A 313 -0.82 -12.23 -19.54
N ASP A 314 -0.38 -13.01 -18.54
CA ASP A 314 -0.01 -14.43 -18.66
C ASP A 314 -1.23 -15.38 -18.68
N ARG A 315 -2.42 -14.90 -18.32
CA ARG A 315 -3.65 -15.65 -18.23
C ARG A 315 -4.84 -14.89 -18.85
N PRO A 316 -4.80 -14.67 -20.18
CA PRO A 316 -5.90 -13.98 -20.88
C PRO A 316 -7.23 -14.74 -20.83
N ASP A 317 -7.18 -16.05 -20.55
CA ASP A 317 -8.35 -16.90 -20.34
C ASP A 317 -9.19 -16.50 -19.11
N LEU A 318 -8.60 -15.84 -18.11
CA LEU A 318 -9.33 -15.34 -16.94
C LEU A 318 -10.16 -14.07 -17.24
N GLY A 319 -9.93 -13.42 -18.37
CA GLY A 319 -10.57 -12.15 -18.71
C GLY A 319 -10.24 -11.02 -17.70
N GLU A 320 -11.24 -10.19 -17.42
CA GLU A 320 -11.13 -9.13 -16.43
C GLU A 320 -11.29 -9.67 -15.02
N ILE A 321 -10.19 -9.75 -14.26
CA ILE A 321 -10.23 -10.04 -12.82
C ILE A 321 -10.91 -8.87 -12.09
N LEU A 322 -10.49 -7.64 -12.38
CA LEU A 322 -11.18 -6.42 -11.96
C LEU A 322 -11.91 -5.81 -13.16
N PRO A 323 -13.12 -5.26 -12.98
CA PRO A 323 -13.84 -4.61 -14.07
C PRO A 323 -13.04 -3.43 -14.62
N ARG A 324 -12.63 -3.48 -15.88
CA ARG A 324 -11.76 -2.48 -16.50
C ARG A 324 -12.29 -1.06 -16.36
N GLU A 325 -13.57 -0.83 -16.66
CA GLU A 325 -14.16 0.51 -16.55
C GLU A 325 -14.15 1.05 -15.12
N TYR A 326 -14.35 0.18 -14.13
CA TYR A 326 -14.24 0.59 -12.74
C TYR A 326 -12.79 0.93 -12.36
N VAL A 327 -11.79 0.15 -12.82
CA VAL A 327 -10.37 0.45 -12.60
C VAL A 327 -10.00 1.80 -13.22
N LEU A 328 -10.45 2.06 -14.46
CA LEU A 328 -10.22 3.34 -15.12
C LEU A 328 -10.89 4.49 -14.37
N GLU A 329 -12.14 4.32 -13.94
CA GLU A 329 -12.81 5.35 -13.14
C GLU A 329 -12.10 5.57 -11.80
N ALA A 330 -11.69 4.51 -11.12
CA ALA A 330 -10.99 4.61 -9.83
C ALA A 330 -9.65 5.34 -9.91
N THR A 331 -8.95 5.26 -11.05
CA THR A 331 -7.53 5.65 -11.16
C THR A 331 -7.25 6.83 -12.10
N ASP A 332 -8.26 7.33 -12.84
CA ASP A 332 -8.11 8.47 -13.73
C ASP A 332 -8.84 9.70 -13.17
N TRP A 333 -8.09 10.68 -12.68
CA TRP A 333 -8.66 11.91 -12.13
C TRP A 333 -9.56 12.66 -13.12
N LYS A 334 -9.36 12.50 -14.44
CA LYS A 334 -10.18 13.15 -15.49
C LYS A 334 -11.63 12.67 -15.52
N ARG A 335 -11.90 11.53 -14.89
CA ARG A 335 -13.24 10.94 -14.74
C ARG A 335 -13.97 11.40 -13.48
N HIS A 336 -13.34 12.29 -12.69
CA HIS A 336 -13.90 12.82 -11.44
C HIS A 336 -14.23 14.32 -11.55
N PRO A 337 -15.12 14.85 -10.70
CA PRO A 337 -15.32 16.29 -10.59
C PRO A 337 -14.00 17.00 -10.25
N LEU A 338 -13.87 18.25 -10.71
CA LEU A 338 -12.63 19.03 -10.59
C LEU A 338 -12.13 19.17 -9.13
N ALA A 339 -13.04 19.13 -8.15
CA ALA A 339 -12.67 19.17 -6.73
C ALA A 339 -11.75 18.02 -6.30
N PHE A 340 -11.74 16.90 -7.05
CA PHE A 340 -10.91 15.72 -6.78
C PHE A 340 -9.65 15.64 -7.64
N ALA A 341 -9.45 16.62 -8.53
CA ALA A 341 -8.27 16.66 -9.39
C ALA A 341 -6.99 16.94 -8.59
N PRO A 342 -5.82 16.54 -9.13
CA PRO A 342 -4.53 16.97 -8.59
C PRO A 342 -4.44 18.49 -8.44
N LEU A 343 -3.75 18.97 -7.41
CA LEU A 343 -3.62 20.39 -7.05
C LEU A 343 -4.95 21.04 -6.59
N ARG A 344 -6.03 20.28 -6.50
CA ARG A 344 -7.32 20.71 -5.96
C ARG A 344 -7.71 19.89 -4.73
N ALA A 345 -7.70 18.57 -4.83
CA ALA A 345 -7.98 17.70 -3.68
C ALA A 345 -6.89 17.86 -2.61
N THR A 346 -5.63 17.89 -3.03
CA THR A 346 -4.47 18.16 -2.16
C THR A 346 -3.48 19.09 -2.88
N PRO A 347 -2.45 19.60 -2.20
CA PRO A 347 -1.42 20.41 -2.84
C PRO A 347 -0.64 19.72 -3.97
N TYR A 348 -0.75 18.37 -4.11
CA TYR A 348 -0.08 17.63 -5.17
C TYR A 348 -0.99 16.59 -5.82
N TYR A 349 -1.49 15.62 -5.03
CA TYR A 349 -2.32 14.54 -5.55
C TYR A 349 -3.78 14.94 -5.74
N GLY A 350 -4.44 14.34 -6.75
CA GLY A 350 -5.87 14.18 -6.77
C GLY A 350 -6.30 12.89 -6.06
N TYR A 351 -7.60 12.60 -6.07
CA TYR A 351 -8.15 11.41 -5.44
C TYR A 351 -9.28 10.79 -6.28
N GLY A 352 -9.15 9.50 -6.53
CA GLY A 352 -10.18 8.70 -7.21
C GLY A 352 -10.98 7.87 -6.23
N TYR A 353 -11.24 6.60 -6.58
CA TYR A 353 -11.90 5.66 -5.66
C TYR A 353 -10.85 5.00 -4.76
N GLN A 354 -10.57 5.64 -3.62
CA GLN A 354 -9.55 5.22 -2.63
C GLN A 354 -8.14 5.09 -3.24
N VAL A 355 -7.84 5.90 -4.25
CA VAL A 355 -6.59 5.91 -5.00
C VAL A 355 -6.09 7.34 -5.14
N TRP A 356 -4.81 7.55 -4.91
CA TRP A 356 -4.13 8.82 -5.14
C TRP A 356 -3.74 8.95 -6.61
N THR A 357 -4.13 10.05 -7.27
CA THR A 357 -3.83 10.27 -8.68
C THR A 357 -2.78 11.36 -8.85
N PHE A 358 -1.87 11.16 -9.80
CA PHE A 358 -0.80 12.12 -10.06
C PHE A 358 -1.25 13.26 -10.99
N PRO A 359 -0.64 14.45 -10.87
CA PRO A 359 -0.80 15.49 -11.87
C PRO A 359 -0.16 15.07 -13.19
N GLY A 360 -0.64 15.68 -14.30
CA GLY A 360 -0.12 15.43 -15.65
C GLY A 360 -1.12 14.79 -16.59
N GLN A 361 -0.69 14.58 -17.84
CA GLN A 361 -1.57 14.07 -18.89
C GLN A 361 -1.71 12.54 -18.86
N GLN A 362 -0.66 11.85 -18.44
CA GLN A 362 -0.67 10.39 -18.34
C GLN A 362 -1.41 9.94 -17.08
N ARG A 363 -2.17 8.87 -17.21
CA ARG A 363 -2.82 8.23 -16.06
C ARG A 363 -1.76 7.54 -15.21
N ARG A 364 -1.43 8.13 -14.07
CA ARG A 364 -0.56 7.57 -13.04
C ARG A 364 -1.25 7.68 -11.71
N PHE A 365 -1.05 6.69 -10.87
CA PHE A 365 -1.69 6.64 -9.57
C PHE A 365 -0.84 5.90 -8.54
N ALA A 366 -1.23 6.05 -7.28
CA ALA A 366 -0.56 5.40 -6.17
C ALA A 366 -1.54 4.91 -5.11
N LEU A 367 -1.21 3.78 -4.51
CA LEU A 367 -1.72 3.33 -3.24
C LEU A 367 -0.73 3.82 -2.19
N LEU A 368 -1.16 4.67 -1.27
CA LEU A 368 -0.25 5.24 -0.27
C LEU A 368 -0.67 4.83 1.15
N GLY A 369 0.30 4.52 1.97
CA GLY A 369 0.15 4.27 3.39
C GLY A 369 1.15 5.08 4.21
N VAL A 370 0.78 5.41 5.44
CA VAL A 370 1.66 6.16 6.34
C VAL A 370 2.97 5.41 6.60
N TYR A 371 3.99 6.16 7.01
CA TYR A 371 5.36 5.68 7.24
C TYR A 371 6.05 5.13 5.99
N GLY A 372 5.60 5.54 4.79
CA GLY A 372 6.28 5.24 3.53
C GLY A 372 5.87 3.93 2.86
N GLN A 373 4.66 3.43 3.10
CA GLN A 373 4.11 2.34 2.31
C GLN A 373 3.57 2.90 0.99
N ALA A 374 3.96 2.33 -0.15
CA ALA A 374 3.45 2.77 -1.44
C ALA A 374 3.50 1.66 -2.50
N ILE A 375 2.50 1.66 -3.38
CA ILE A 375 2.55 1.05 -4.71
C ILE A 375 2.27 2.16 -5.70
N LEU A 376 3.26 2.50 -6.54
CA LEU A 376 3.12 3.52 -7.57
C LEU A 376 3.01 2.82 -8.93
N VAL A 377 2.09 3.28 -9.77
CA VAL A 377 1.74 2.60 -11.02
C VAL A 377 1.67 3.59 -12.18
N ASP A 378 2.38 3.27 -13.25
CA ASP A 378 2.26 3.88 -14.58
C ASP A 378 1.74 2.83 -15.57
N PRO A 379 0.43 2.79 -15.86
CA PRO A 379 -0.14 1.79 -16.77
C PRO A 379 0.33 1.92 -18.21
N ALA A 380 0.63 3.14 -18.67
CA ALA A 380 1.12 3.37 -20.03
C ALA A 380 2.48 2.71 -20.26
N GLN A 381 3.32 2.73 -19.23
CA GLN A 381 4.65 2.13 -19.28
C GLN A 381 4.70 0.72 -18.67
N LYS A 382 3.60 0.17 -18.15
CA LYS A 382 3.58 -1.09 -17.36
C LYS A 382 4.64 -1.10 -16.26
N LEU A 383 4.84 0.07 -15.63
CA LEU A 383 5.83 0.29 -14.59
C LEU A 383 5.16 0.32 -13.22
N VAL A 384 5.72 -0.43 -12.28
CA VAL A 384 5.26 -0.50 -10.89
C VAL A 384 6.45 -0.33 -9.95
N MET A 385 6.31 0.51 -8.93
CA MET A 385 7.25 0.57 -7.81
C MET A 385 6.52 0.20 -6.53
N VAL A 386 7.02 -0.81 -5.83
CA VAL A 386 6.61 -1.15 -4.45
C VAL A 386 7.64 -0.62 -3.49
N HIS A 387 7.21 0.19 -2.55
CA HIS A 387 8.05 0.84 -1.54
C HIS A 387 7.46 0.60 -0.16
N LEU A 388 8.18 -0.12 0.69
CA LEU A 388 7.73 -0.51 2.03
C LEU A 388 8.77 -0.06 3.04
N ALA A 389 8.40 0.86 3.93
CA ALA A 389 9.36 1.57 4.76
C ALA A 389 8.94 1.68 6.23
N ALA A 390 9.89 2.06 7.07
CA ALA A 390 9.71 2.37 8.49
C ALA A 390 10.09 3.84 8.77
N ASN A 391 9.52 4.78 7.98
CA ASN A 391 9.85 6.21 8.07
C ASN A 391 9.64 6.77 9.47
N ALA A 392 10.40 7.81 9.85
CA ALA A 392 10.30 8.43 11.16
C ALA A 392 8.93 9.05 11.43
N THR A 393 8.30 9.62 10.41
CA THR A 393 6.99 10.29 10.51
C THR A 393 5.92 9.60 9.67
N ALA A 394 4.66 9.68 10.13
CA ALA A 394 3.54 9.06 9.45
C ALA A 394 3.28 9.67 8.07
N LYS A 395 3.34 11.00 7.95
CA LYS A 395 3.05 11.72 6.69
C LYS A 395 4.31 12.00 5.90
N ALA A 396 4.33 11.60 4.64
CA ALA A 396 5.46 11.75 3.73
C ALA A 396 5.88 13.22 3.49
N GLY A 397 4.95 14.16 3.47
CA GLY A 397 5.24 15.59 3.23
C GLY A 397 5.98 16.31 4.37
N GLN A 398 6.16 15.68 5.52
CA GLN A 398 6.80 16.29 6.69
C GLN A 398 8.33 16.11 6.72
N THR A 399 8.88 15.27 5.85
CA THR A 399 10.31 14.94 5.82
C THR A 399 10.87 14.93 4.39
N SER A 400 12.20 14.97 4.25
CA SER A 400 12.90 14.73 2.97
C SER A 400 12.56 13.36 2.38
N MET A 401 12.30 12.37 3.22
CA MET A 401 12.00 10.98 2.81
C MET A 401 10.84 10.88 1.81
N GLY A 402 9.72 11.57 2.04
CA GLY A 402 8.60 11.54 1.11
C GLY A 402 8.87 12.25 -0.21
N ARG A 403 9.67 13.31 -0.20
CA ARG A 403 10.08 14.02 -1.42
C ARG A 403 11.02 13.18 -2.27
N GLU A 404 11.95 12.47 -1.64
CA GLU A 404 12.88 11.59 -2.35
C GLU A 404 12.19 10.37 -2.96
N MET A 405 11.15 9.80 -2.33
CA MET A 405 10.34 8.74 -2.94
C MET A 405 9.67 9.22 -4.25
N GLY A 406 9.11 10.44 -4.24
CA GLY A 406 8.56 11.06 -5.45
C GLY A 406 9.62 11.33 -6.52
N ALA A 407 10.83 11.76 -6.10
CA ALA A 407 11.96 12.00 -6.99
C ALA A 407 12.50 10.70 -7.62
N LEU A 408 12.60 9.63 -6.83
CA LEU A 408 12.94 8.31 -7.36
C LEU A 408 11.90 7.84 -8.38
N TRP A 409 10.60 7.94 -8.05
CA TRP A 409 9.53 7.57 -8.98
C TRP A 409 9.62 8.37 -10.29
N TYR A 410 9.85 9.67 -10.21
CA TYR A 410 10.07 10.51 -11.39
C TYR A 410 11.26 10.01 -12.23
N GLY A 411 12.38 9.67 -11.60
CA GLY A 411 13.56 9.12 -12.26
C GLY A 411 13.29 7.80 -12.96
N LEU A 412 12.54 6.90 -12.32
CA LEU A 412 12.13 5.61 -12.93
C LEU A 412 11.24 5.81 -14.14
N VAL A 413 10.24 6.67 -14.06
CA VAL A 413 9.32 6.97 -15.17
C VAL A 413 10.07 7.61 -16.34
N THR A 414 10.96 8.57 -16.08
CA THR A 414 11.70 9.27 -17.13
C THR A 414 12.80 8.42 -17.76
N HIS A 415 13.32 7.43 -17.05
CA HIS A 415 14.23 6.42 -17.63
C HIS A 415 13.52 5.57 -18.70
N GLN A 416 12.24 5.27 -18.50
CA GLN A 416 11.42 4.45 -19.41
C GLN A 416 10.73 5.28 -20.51
N GLY A 417 10.67 6.61 -20.38
CA GLY A 417 9.95 7.47 -21.31
C GLY A 417 9.88 8.93 -20.85
N ARG A 418 8.68 9.52 -20.92
CA ARG A 418 8.43 10.91 -20.50
C ARG A 418 7.44 10.97 -19.35
N TRP A 419 7.68 11.93 -18.48
CA TRP A 419 6.71 12.28 -17.40
C TRP A 419 5.40 12.81 -17.95
#